data_aec30ebc737c2dd08a5f0c89476abea5
#
_entry.id   aec30ebc737c2dd08a5f0c89476abea5
#
_cell.length_a   1.000
_cell.length_b   1.000
_cell.length_c   1.000
_cell.angle_alpha   90.00
_cell.angle_beta   90.00
_cell.angle_gamma   90.00
#
_symmetry.space_group_name_H-M   'P 1'
#
loop_
_entity.id
_entity.type
_entity.pdbx_description
1 polymer ?
#
loop_
_entity_poly.entity_id
_entity_poly.type
_entity_poly.pdbx_seq_one_letter_code
_entity_poly.pdbx_strand_id
1 'polypeptide(L)'
;MKRSIVQSQKSHQRDNTDKKLDKHLTESATPKNTLESPEKLVRSVKSLKIASLIACTLLWIGISFDTLFLLYSLAWVISDRLYTVLGIADKTGLFASLINQIFRLMYEFWNAFESIDKIISRISGLGLTLWLYSLHTVLKWSFKNYPISPWGSVGRYVLPFYNLWGIWNIFSTLTNHLIKEQERSITQKGEQLKRWFQRLYIGLALSILINAIYYFIEASAGERESILYWFYVASNTISLALSTSYLKVVRISHRAVLEQAYQLINPPR
;
A
#
# COMPACT_ATOMS: atom_id res chain seq x y z
N MET A 1 51.85 1.91 -55.90
CA MET A 1 51.95 0.77 -54.93
C MET A 1 51.38 1.07 -53.48
N LYS A 2 51.04 2.27 -53.11
CA LYS A 2 50.51 2.59 -51.71
C LYS A 2 49.01 2.42 -51.50
N ARG A 3 48.17 2.25 -52.53
CA ARG A 3 46.68 2.10 -52.40
C ARG A 3 46.17 0.69 -52.09
N SER A 4 46.96 -0.38 -52.40
CA SER A 4 46.51 -1.75 -52.16
C SER A 4 46.67 -2.23 -50.70
N ILE A 5 47.61 -1.66 -49.96
CA ILE A 5 47.85 -2.03 -48.53
C ILE A 5 46.78 -1.52 -47.59
N VAL A 6 46.19 -0.35 -47.86
CA VAL A 6 45.14 0.26 -47.03
C VAL A 6 43.80 -0.48 -47.16
N GLN A 7 43.50 -1.09 -48.31
CA GLN A 7 42.27 -1.87 -48.50
C GLN A 7 42.29 -3.21 -47.78
N SER A 8 43.48 -3.87 -47.74
CA SER A 8 43.63 -5.15 -47.02
C SER A 8 43.48 -5.01 -45.48
N GLN A 9 43.96 -3.92 -44.90
CA GLN A 9 43.79 -3.69 -43.47
C GLN A 9 42.33 -3.36 -43.07
N LYS A 10 41.56 -2.71 -43.94
CA LYS A 10 40.14 -2.41 -43.69
C LYS A 10 39.23 -3.65 -43.74
N SER A 11 39.57 -4.65 -44.59
CA SER A 11 38.82 -5.90 -44.68
C SER A 11 39.03 -6.80 -43.44
N HIS A 12 40.26 -6.88 -42.93
CA HIS A 12 40.54 -7.65 -41.71
C HIS A 12 39.94 -7.04 -40.42
N GLN A 13 39.79 -5.72 -40.38
CA GLN A 13 39.23 -5.05 -39.23
C GLN A 13 37.67 -5.17 -39.17
N ARG A 14 37.00 -5.27 -40.33
CA ARG A 14 35.54 -5.55 -40.40
C ARG A 14 35.22 -6.98 -40.00
N ASP A 15 35.99 -7.97 -40.44
CA ASP A 15 35.74 -9.37 -40.16
C ASP A 15 35.88 -9.71 -38.65
N ASN A 16 36.77 -9.01 -37.93
CA ASN A 16 36.93 -9.14 -36.48
C ASN A 16 35.83 -8.44 -35.65
N THR A 17 35.24 -7.36 -36.21
CA THR A 17 34.13 -6.65 -35.52
C THR A 17 32.82 -7.43 -35.65
N ASP A 18 32.57 -8.01 -36.82
CA ASP A 18 31.37 -8.81 -37.09
C ASP A 18 31.40 -10.13 -36.30
N LYS A 19 32.56 -10.79 -36.18
CA LYS A 19 32.71 -11.98 -35.30
C LYS A 19 32.56 -11.69 -33.81
N LYS A 20 32.96 -10.50 -33.36
CA LYS A 20 32.69 -10.08 -31.95
C LYS A 20 31.21 -9.76 -31.72
N LEU A 21 30.56 -9.15 -32.72
CA LEU A 21 29.13 -8.79 -32.63
C LEU A 21 28.24 -10.05 -32.61
N ASP A 22 28.55 -11.04 -33.47
CA ASP A 22 27.85 -12.32 -33.51
C ASP A 22 28.07 -13.16 -32.24
N LYS A 23 29.25 -13.08 -31.61
CA LYS A 23 29.51 -13.75 -30.35
C LYS A 23 28.72 -13.14 -29.19
N HIS A 24 28.55 -11.81 -29.14
CA HIS A 24 27.69 -11.13 -28.18
C HIS A 24 26.20 -11.37 -28.43
N LEU A 25 25.76 -11.52 -29.67
CA LEU A 25 24.37 -11.83 -30.02
C LEU A 25 24.02 -13.29 -29.74
N THR A 26 24.96 -14.24 -29.92
CA THR A 26 24.75 -15.65 -29.59
C THR A 26 24.86 -15.95 -28.09
N GLU A 27 25.69 -15.23 -27.34
CA GLU A 27 25.74 -15.36 -25.87
C GLU A 27 24.54 -14.73 -25.17
N SER A 28 23.85 -13.76 -25.81
CA SER A 28 22.62 -13.16 -25.26
C SER A 28 21.35 -13.99 -25.51
N ALA A 29 21.42 -15.02 -26.36
CA ALA A 29 20.26 -15.77 -26.86
C ALA A 29 19.96 -17.10 -26.17
N THR A 30 20.71 -17.49 -25.15
CA THR A 30 20.30 -18.63 -24.31
C THR A 30 19.57 -18.12 -23.05
N PRO A 31 18.24 -18.19 -23.00
CA PRO A 31 17.54 -17.94 -21.76
C PRO A 31 17.83 -19.14 -20.84
N LYS A 32 18.87 -19.06 -20.03
CA LYS A 32 18.98 -19.90 -18.83
C LYS A 32 17.84 -19.52 -17.88
N ASN A 33 16.61 -19.92 -18.25
CA ASN A 33 15.45 -20.00 -17.35
C ASN A 33 15.62 -21.21 -16.40
N THR A 34 16.78 -21.40 -15.81
CA THR A 34 16.89 -22.26 -14.65
C THR A 34 16.40 -21.45 -13.47
N LEU A 35 15.16 -21.72 -13.05
CA LEU A 35 14.65 -21.35 -11.73
C LEU A 35 15.76 -21.80 -10.74
N GLU A 36 16.52 -20.85 -10.18
CA GLU A 36 17.74 -21.16 -9.40
C GLU A 36 17.50 -22.11 -8.22
N SER A 37 16.28 -22.32 -7.82
CA SER A 37 15.83 -23.39 -6.91
C SER A 37 14.31 -23.28 -6.72
N PRO A 38 13.50 -24.25 -7.22
CA PRO A 38 12.06 -24.32 -7.00
C PRO A 38 11.72 -24.31 -5.51
N GLU A 39 12.56 -24.90 -4.66
CA GLU A 39 12.38 -24.93 -3.21
C GLU A 39 12.41 -23.53 -2.58
N LYS A 40 13.27 -22.63 -3.04
CA LYS A 40 13.33 -21.25 -2.53
C LYS A 40 12.06 -20.48 -2.87
N LEU A 41 11.53 -20.66 -4.07
CA LEU A 41 10.26 -20.07 -4.48
C LEU A 41 9.11 -20.59 -3.62
N VAL A 42 9.02 -21.91 -3.39
CA VAL A 42 7.99 -22.52 -2.54
C VAL A 42 8.05 -21.99 -1.10
N ARG A 43 9.25 -21.86 -0.50
CA ARG A 43 9.42 -21.26 0.83
C ARG A 43 8.98 -19.79 0.85
N SER A 44 9.36 -19.03 -0.16
CA SER A 44 8.97 -17.61 -0.28
C SER A 44 7.45 -17.44 -0.42
N VAL A 45 6.79 -18.30 -1.19
CA VAL A 45 5.33 -18.34 -1.32
C VAL A 45 4.66 -18.66 0.02
N LYS A 46 5.20 -19.60 0.81
CA LYS A 46 4.67 -19.91 2.16
C LYS A 46 4.81 -18.69 3.08
N SER A 47 5.97 -18.03 3.07
CA SER A 47 6.19 -16.80 3.84
C SER A 47 5.21 -15.70 3.43
N LEU A 48 4.99 -15.48 2.14
CA LEU A 48 4.03 -14.49 1.64
C LEU A 48 2.60 -14.77 2.09
N LYS A 49 2.16 -16.04 2.10
CA LYS A 49 0.84 -16.42 2.61
C LYS A 49 0.65 -16.03 4.07
N ILE A 50 1.63 -16.35 4.92
CA ILE A 50 1.59 -16.02 6.36
C ILE A 50 1.61 -14.50 6.55
N ALA A 51 2.53 -13.80 5.90
CA ALA A 51 2.64 -12.34 6.00
C ALA A 51 1.37 -11.62 5.51
N SER A 52 0.75 -12.13 4.43
CA SER A 52 -0.51 -11.59 3.92
C SER A 52 -1.69 -11.84 4.87
N LEU A 53 -1.74 -13.00 5.51
CA LEU A 53 -2.75 -13.30 6.54
C LEU A 53 -2.63 -12.32 7.71
N ILE A 54 -1.42 -12.16 8.25
CA ILE A 54 -1.14 -11.21 9.35
C ILE A 54 -1.54 -9.79 8.94
N ALA A 55 -1.07 -9.30 7.79
CA ALA A 55 -1.40 -7.95 7.33
C ALA A 55 -2.92 -7.75 7.13
N CYS A 56 -3.62 -8.73 6.53
CA CYS A 56 -5.06 -8.64 6.35
C CYS A 56 -5.82 -8.66 7.68
N THR A 57 -5.40 -9.47 8.65
CA THR A 57 -6.03 -9.54 9.98
C THR A 57 -5.87 -8.20 10.72
N LEU A 58 -4.66 -7.65 10.73
CA LEU A 58 -4.38 -6.36 11.36
C LEU A 58 -5.15 -5.21 10.70
N LEU A 59 -5.25 -5.21 9.35
CA LEU A 59 -6.05 -4.22 8.63
C LEU A 59 -7.54 -4.35 8.93
N TRP A 60 -8.08 -5.58 9.10
CA TRP A 60 -9.46 -5.77 9.51
C TRP A 60 -9.73 -5.23 10.92
N ILE A 61 -8.79 -5.45 11.85
CA ILE A 61 -8.87 -4.87 13.20
C ILE A 61 -8.87 -3.34 13.09
N GLY A 62 -7.95 -2.75 12.32
CA GLY A 62 -7.92 -1.31 12.07
C GLY A 62 -9.23 -0.77 11.49
N ILE A 63 -9.80 -1.41 10.45
CA ILE A 63 -11.09 -1.04 9.87
C ILE A 63 -12.20 -1.05 10.92
N SER A 64 -12.20 -2.03 11.83
CA SER A 64 -13.20 -2.08 12.92
C SER A 64 -13.07 -0.89 13.86
N PHE A 65 -11.85 -0.51 14.22
CA PHE A 65 -11.59 0.69 15.04
C PHE A 65 -11.96 1.97 14.29
N ASP A 66 -11.51 2.15 13.04
CA ASP A 66 -11.88 3.30 12.21
C ASP A 66 -13.42 3.47 12.12
N THR A 67 -14.15 2.34 12.00
CA THR A 67 -15.61 2.34 11.94
C THR A 67 -16.22 2.79 13.26
N LEU A 68 -15.71 2.30 14.39
CA LEU A 68 -16.18 2.72 15.73
C LEU A 68 -15.92 4.21 15.97
N PHE A 69 -14.73 4.70 15.59
CA PHE A 69 -14.39 6.12 15.70
C PHE A 69 -15.29 6.99 14.82
N LEU A 70 -15.59 6.56 13.61
CA LEU A 70 -16.51 7.28 12.73
C LEU A 70 -17.92 7.33 13.32
N LEU A 71 -18.45 6.22 13.82
CA LEU A 71 -19.78 6.17 14.46
C LEU A 71 -19.84 7.06 15.69
N TYR A 72 -18.78 7.04 16.51
CA TYR A 72 -18.68 7.93 17.67
C TYR A 72 -18.69 9.40 17.26
N SER A 73 -17.86 9.79 16.29
CA SER A 73 -17.80 11.18 15.80
C SER A 73 -19.14 11.65 15.23
N LEU A 74 -19.86 10.79 14.51
CA LEU A 74 -21.18 11.07 14.00
C LEU A 74 -22.21 11.22 15.12
N ALA A 75 -22.20 10.34 16.12
CA ALA A 75 -23.09 10.42 17.27
C ALA A 75 -22.89 11.73 18.03
N TRP A 76 -21.64 12.17 18.19
CA TRP A 76 -21.33 13.46 18.81
C TRP A 76 -21.92 14.65 18.02
N VAL A 77 -21.67 14.70 16.70
CA VAL A 77 -22.20 15.77 15.83
C VAL A 77 -23.72 15.81 15.85
N ILE A 78 -24.38 14.64 15.77
CA ILE A 78 -25.85 14.54 15.82
C ILE A 78 -26.37 15.06 17.17
N SER A 79 -25.73 14.68 18.26
CA SER A 79 -26.11 15.11 19.59
C SER A 79 -26.01 16.62 19.78
N ASP A 80 -24.89 17.22 19.37
CA ASP A 80 -24.67 18.67 19.42
C ASP A 80 -25.78 19.42 18.63
N ARG A 81 -26.12 18.91 17.44
CA ARG A 81 -27.21 19.48 16.63
C ARG A 81 -28.60 19.31 17.26
N LEU A 82 -28.88 18.16 17.85
CA LEU A 82 -30.14 17.94 18.54
C LEU A 82 -30.32 18.90 19.73
N TYR A 83 -29.27 19.11 20.52
CA TYR A 83 -29.31 20.09 21.61
C TYR A 83 -29.62 21.50 21.10
N THR A 84 -28.98 21.89 20.00
CA THR A 84 -29.16 23.21 19.37
C THR A 84 -30.58 23.40 18.81
N VAL A 85 -31.09 22.38 18.08
CA VAL A 85 -32.40 22.44 17.40
C VAL A 85 -33.59 22.34 18.37
N LEU A 86 -33.46 21.46 19.35
CA LEU A 86 -34.55 21.25 20.32
C LEU A 86 -34.63 22.34 21.39
N GLY A 87 -33.70 23.32 21.37
CA GLY A 87 -33.69 24.42 22.33
C GLY A 87 -33.59 23.93 23.80
N ILE A 88 -33.04 22.72 24.03
CA ILE A 88 -32.81 22.16 25.36
C ILE A 88 -31.64 22.93 25.99
N ALA A 89 -31.87 24.24 26.16
CA ALA A 89 -30.92 25.11 26.85
C ALA A 89 -30.84 24.76 28.37
N ASP A 90 -31.84 24.03 28.86
CA ASP A 90 -31.90 23.63 30.25
C ASP A 90 -31.16 22.29 30.46
N LYS A 91 -29.83 22.40 30.72
CA LYS A 91 -28.96 21.28 31.00
C LYS A 91 -29.27 20.51 32.28
N THR A 92 -30.38 20.85 32.95
CA THR A 92 -30.78 20.35 34.29
C THR A 92 -31.81 19.22 34.26
N GLY A 93 -32.38 18.90 33.07
CA GLY A 93 -33.39 17.83 32.96
C GLY A 93 -32.79 16.42 33.08
N LEU A 94 -33.62 15.46 33.54
CA LEU A 94 -33.24 14.05 33.70
C LEU A 94 -32.66 13.44 32.40
N PHE A 95 -33.20 13.84 31.26
CA PHE A 95 -32.74 13.42 29.92
C PHE A 95 -31.35 13.98 29.60
N ALA A 96 -31.10 15.26 29.91
CA ALA A 96 -29.78 15.87 29.72
C ALA A 96 -28.71 15.23 30.62
N SER A 97 -29.09 14.89 31.88
CA SER A 97 -28.20 14.17 32.79
C SER A 97 -27.84 12.78 32.28
N LEU A 98 -28.79 12.03 31.73
CA LEU A 98 -28.57 10.70 31.18
C LEU A 98 -27.63 10.76 29.96
N ILE A 99 -27.87 11.70 29.06
CA ILE A 99 -27.02 11.92 27.88
C ILE A 99 -25.59 12.31 28.30
N ASN A 100 -25.46 13.24 29.27
CA ASN A 100 -24.13 13.64 29.78
C ASN A 100 -23.39 12.48 30.44
N GLN A 101 -24.10 11.57 31.16
CA GLN A 101 -23.48 10.35 31.67
C GLN A 101 -22.99 9.41 30.56
N ILE A 102 -23.81 9.21 29.51
CA ILE A 102 -23.43 8.40 28.36
C ILE A 102 -22.20 9.00 27.69
N PHE A 103 -22.18 10.33 27.46
CA PHE A 103 -21.01 10.99 26.85
C PHE A 103 -19.76 10.92 27.72
N ARG A 104 -19.89 11.05 29.04
CA ARG A 104 -18.77 10.90 29.97
C ARG A 104 -18.18 9.50 29.90
N LEU A 105 -19.01 8.46 29.94
CA LEU A 105 -18.59 7.08 29.79
C LEU A 105 -17.92 6.87 28.40
N MET A 106 -18.52 7.40 27.34
CA MET A 106 -17.95 7.32 26.00
C MET A 106 -16.60 8.05 25.92
N TYR A 107 -16.44 9.19 26.60
CA TYR A 107 -15.16 9.92 26.63
C TYR A 107 -14.05 9.17 27.39
N GLU A 108 -14.40 8.55 28.52
CA GLU A 108 -13.44 7.71 29.27
C GLU A 108 -13.02 6.48 28.43
N PHE A 109 -13.96 5.84 27.75
CA PHE A 109 -13.65 4.79 26.78
C PHE A 109 -12.82 5.30 25.60
N TRP A 110 -13.10 6.51 25.10
CA TRP A 110 -12.38 7.10 23.97
C TRP A 110 -10.88 7.17 24.19
N ASN A 111 -10.44 7.67 25.36
CA ASN A 111 -9.00 7.78 25.68
C ASN A 111 -8.31 6.41 25.72
N ALA A 112 -9.00 5.39 26.23
CA ALA A 112 -8.49 4.03 26.22
C ALA A 112 -8.43 3.47 24.78
N PHE A 113 -9.48 3.67 23.99
CA PHE A 113 -9.54 3.23 22.58
C PHE A 113 -8.52 3.94 21.72
N GLU A 114 -8.28 5.24 21.87
CA GLU A 114 -7.24 5.97 21.14
C GLU A 114 -5.83 5.43 21.41
N SER A 115 -5.55 5.06 22.66
CA SER A 115 -4.28 4.44 23.01
C SER A 115 -4.10 3.06 22.36
N ILE A 116 -5.17 2.26 22.35
CA ILE A 116 -5.19 0.93 21.70
C ILE A 116 -5.04 1.10 20.18
N ASP A 117 -5.73 2.06 19.57
CA ASP A 117 -5.65 2.34 18.14
C ASP A 117 -4.23 2.72 17.70
N LYS A 118 -3.55 3.56 18.46
CA LYS A 118 -2.14 3.91 18.22
C LYS A 118 -1.22 2.67 18.23
N ILE A 119 -1.47 1.72 19.13
CA ILE A 119 -0.73 0.46 19.20
C ILE A 119 -1.05 -0.41 17.98
N ILE A 120 -2.33 -0.59 17.66
CA ILE A 120 -2.79 -1.38 16.50
C ILE A 120 -2.23 -0.80 15.19
N SER A 121 -2.27 0.51 15.02
CA SER A 121 -1.73 1.19 13.85
C SER A 121 -0.24 0.92 13.66
N ARG A 122 0.57 0.97 14.74
CA ARG A 122 2.00 0.64 14.69
C ARG A 122 2.24 -0.82 14.33
N ILE A 123 1.49 -1.74 14.95
CA ILE A 123 1.59 -3.19 14.67
C ILE A 123 1.15 -3.47 13.22
N SER A 124 0.12 -2.79 12.73
CA SER A 124 -0.34 -2.89 11.33
C SER A 124 0.74 -2.41 10.36
N GLY A 125 1.45 -1.33 10.68
CA GLY A 125 2.60 -0.86 9.92
C GLY A 125 3.71 -1.90 9.82
N LEU A 126 4.04 -2.58 10.93
CA LEU A 126 4.99 -3.70 10.93
C LEU A 126 4.48 -4.89 10.11
N GLY A 127 3.21 -5.24 10.23
CA GLY A 127 2.58 -6.29 9.42
C GLY A 127 2.65 -6.02 7.93
N LEU A 128 2.37 -4.78 7.51
CA LEU A 128 2.52 -4.33 6.12
C LEU A 128 3.97 -4.36 5.64
N THR A 129 4.93 -4.01 6.50
CA THR A 129 6.36 -4.07 6.20
C THR A 129 6.81 -5.51 5.92
N LEU A 130 6.41 -6.46 6.77
CA LEU A 130 6.69 -7.89 6.59
C LEU A 130 6.04 -8.44 5.33
N TRP A 131 4.81 -8.01 5.04
CA TRP A 131 4.10 -8.37 3.83
C TRP A 131 4.81 -7.84 2.58
N LEU A 132 5.22 -6.56 2.55
CA LEU A 132 5.98 -5.98 1.44
C LEU A 132 7.29 -6.71 1.20
N TYR A 133 8.05 -7.01 2.25
CA TYR A 133 9.27 -7.79 2.14
C TYR A 133 9.02 -9.14 1.48
N SER A 134 8.04 -9.89 1.99
CA SER A 134 7.69 -11.22 1.48
C SER A 134 7.16 -11.17 0.05
N LEU A 135 6.35 -10.16 -0.29
CA LEU A 135 5.83 -9.93 -1.63
C LEU A 135 6.96 -9.72 -2.64
N HIS A 136 7.88 -8.80 -2.33
CA HIS A 136 9.01 -8.50 -3.22
C HIS A 136 10.04 -9.62 -3.28
N THR A 137 10.12 -10.47 -2.26
CA THR A 137 10.91 -11.71 -2.32
C THR A 137 10.35 -12.65 -3.37
N VAL A 138 9.04 -12.91 -3.39
CA VAL A 138 8.40 -13.75 -4.42
C VAL A 138 8.51 -13.12 -5.79
N LEU A 139 8.27 -11.79 -5.92
CA LEU A 139 8.38 -11.08 -7.20
C LEU A 139 9.77 -11.17 -7.81
N LYS A 140 10.82 -11.08 -6.99
CA LYS A 140 12.19 -11.23 -7.46
C LYS A 140 12.47 -12.61 -8.03
N TRP A 141 11.82 -13.67 -7.51
CA TRP A 141 11.90 -15.02 -8.05
C TRP A 141 10.99 -15.25 -9.25
N SER A 142 9.84 -14.55 -9.31
CA SER A 142 8.84 -14.71 -10.36
C SER A 142 9.17 -13.92 -11.63
N PHE A 143 9.83 -12.77 -11.51
CA PHE A 143 10.16 -11.89 -12.65
C PHE A 143 11.65 -11.74 -12.81
N LYS A 144 12.18 -12.12 -13.99
CA LYS A 144 13.63 -12.16 -14.30
C LYS A 144 14.36 -10.85 -14.00
N ASN A 145 13.74 -9.71 -14.23
CA ASN A 145 14.34 -8.38 -14.08
C ASN A 145 13.52 -7.46 -13.17
N TYR A 146 13.00 -8.01 -12.07
CA TYR A 146 12.25 -7.19 -11.14
C TYR A 146 13.16 -6.18 -10.44
N PRO A 147 12.91 -4.85 -10.58
CA PRO A 147 13.90 -3.83 -10.22
C PRO A 147 13.94 -3.52 -8.72
N ILE A 148 12.90 -3.90 -7.95
CA ILE A 148 12.82 -3.58 -6.53
C ILE A 148 13.26 -4.76 -5.69
N SER A 149 14.33 -4.58 -4.89
CA SER A 149 14.73 -5.60 -3.91
C SER A 149 13.78 -5.65 -2.71
N PRO A 150 13.68 -6.79 -1.99
CA PRO A 150 12.82 -6.89 -0.80
C PRO A 150 13.11 -5.83 0.25
N TRP A 151 14.38 -5.60 0.60
CA TRP A 151 14.79 -4.53 1.51
C TRP A 151 14.58 -3.13 0.94
N GLY A 152 14.75 -2.98 -0.38
CA GLY A 152 14.46 -1.72 -1.06
C GLY A 152 12.98 -1.32 -1.00
N SER A 153 12.06 -2.29 -0.99
CA SER A 153 10.62 -2.01 -0.79
C SER A 153 10.33 -1.57 0.65
N VAL A 154 10.94 -2.22 1.63
CA VAL A 154 10.82 -1.84 3.05
C VAL A 154 11.36 -0.43 3.29
N GLY A 155 12.57 -0.14 2.80
CA GLY A 155 13.16 1.20 2.94
C GLY A 155 12.27 2.30 2.34
N ARG A 156 11.69 2.06 1.16
CA ARG A 156 10.77 3.00 0.50
C ARG A 156 9.46 3.22 1.26
N TYR A 157 9.02 2.23 2.01
CA TYR A 157 7.81 2.32 2.83
C TYR A 157 8.05 2.99 4.18
N VAL A 158 9.19 2.71 4.83
CA VAL A 158 9.47 3.13 6.22
C VAL A 158 10.06 4.54 6.31
N LEU A 159 10.86 4.98 5.31
CA LEU A 159 11.52 6.28 5.36
C LEU A 159 10.50 7.42 5.21
N PRO A 160 10.35 8.33 6.20
CA PRO A 160 9.24 9.28 6.26
C PRO A 160 9.20 10.27 5.09
N PHE A 161 10.33 10.83 4.68
CA PHE A 161 10.39 11.77 3.56
C PHE A 161 10.28 11.12 2.19
N TYR A 162 10.54 9.82 2.13
CA TYR A 162 10.51 9.03 0.91
C TYR A 162 9.20 8.26 0.74
N ASN A 163 8.40 8.17 1.81
CA ASN A 163 7.26 7.25 1.91
C ASN A 163 6.23 7.45 0.78
N LEU A 164 5.75 8.69 0.55
CA LEU A 164 4.74 8.93 -0.49
C LEU A 164 5.24 8.52 -1.88
N TRP A 165 6.41 9.00 -2.26
CA TRP A 165 7.00 8.64 -3.55
C TRP A 165 7.42 7.16 -3.58
N GLY A 166 7.91 6.63 -2.47
CA GLY A 166 8.29 5.23 -2.30
C GLY A 166 7.12 4.27 -2.50
N ILE A 167 5.99 4.54 -1.87
CA ILE A 167 4.74 3.78 -2.05
C ILE A 167 4.28 3.84 -3.52
N TRP A 168 4.30 5.03 -4.13
CA TRP A 168 4.01 5.17 -5.55
C TRP A 168 4.91 4.29 -6.40
N ASN A 169 6.22 4.36 -6.21
CA ASN A 169 7.19 3.59 -6.98
C ASN A 169 7.00 2.07 -6.82
N ILE A 170 6.75 1.59 -5.58
CA ILE A 170 6.51 0.17 -5.30
C ILE A 170 5.32 -0.34 -6.10
N PHE A 171 4.17 0.31 -5.96
CA PHE A 171 2.93 -0.20 -6.56
C PHE A 171 2.81 0.09 -8.05
N SER A 172 3.34 1.20 -8.55
CA SER A 172 3.40 1.45 -10.00
C SER A 172 4.29 0.44 -10.72
N THR A 173 5.44 0.10 -10.13
CA THR A 173 6.33 -0.92 -10.66
C THR A 173 5.66 -2.30 -10.66
N LEU A 174 5.02 -2.68 -9.55
CA LEU A 174 4.29 -3.94 -9.43
C LEU A 174 3.16 -4.03 -10.46
N THR A 175 2.30 -3.01 -10.55
CA THR A 175 1.18 -3.00 -11.48
C THR A 175 1.64 -3.07 -12.92
N ASN A 176 2.72 -2.34 -13.29
CA ASN A 176 3.26 -2.37 -14.63
C ASN A 176 3.82 -3.74 -15.02
N HIS A 177 4.41 -4.50 -14.08
CA HIS A 177 4.84 -5.87 -14.34
C HIS A 177 3.66 -6.81 -14.51
N LEU A 178 2.64 -6.73 -13.63
CA LEU A 178 1.44 -7.57 -13.72
C LEU A 178 0.61 -7.30 -14.99
N ILE A 179 0.50 -6.06 -15.44
CA ILE A 179 -0.24 -5.69 -16.66
C ILE A 179 0.47 -6.18 -17.93
N LYS A 180 1.81 -6.29 -17.90
CA LYS A 180 2.60 -6.77 -19.05
C LYS A 180 2.61 -8.29 -19.19
N GLU A 181 2.08 -9.02 -18.22
CA GLU A 181 1.99 -10.47 -18.31
C GLU A 181 1.04 -10.90 -19.42
N GLN A 182 1.36 -12.04 -20.04
CA GLN A 182 0.56 -12.58 -21.15
C GLN A 182 -0.77 -13.17 -20.67
N GLU A 183 -0.84 -13.57 -19.40
CA GLU A 183 -2.03 -14.16 -18.85
C GLU A 183 -3.10 -13.14 -18.51
N ARG A 184 -4.26 -13.27 -19.14
CA ARG A 184 -5.40 -12.38 -18.99
C ARG A 184 -5.85 -12.21 -17.52
N SER A 185 -5.80 -13.28 -16.73
CA SER A 185 -6.21 -13.26 -15.32
C SER A 185 -5.28 -12.36 -14.48
N ILE A 186 -3.98 -12.46 -14.70
CA ILE A 186 -2.96 -11.65 -14.00
C ILE A 186 -3.04 -10.19 -14.45
N THR A 187 -3.18 -9.95 -15.75
CA THR A 187 -3.37 -8.61 -16.33
C THR A 187 -4.58 -7.90 -15.72
N GLN A 188 -5.74 -8.57 -15.62
CA GLN A 188 -6.94 -8.01 -14.99
C GLN A 188 -6.71 -7.64 -13.52
N LYS A 189 -5.99 -8.48 -12.77
CA LYS A 189 -5.61 -8.16 -11.38
C LYS A 189 -4.65 -6.97 -11.31
N GLY A 190 -3.72 -6.86 -12.25
CA GLY A 190 -2.86 -5.68 -12.40
C GLY A 190 -3.64 -4.39 -12.60
N GLU A 191 -4.65 -4.40 -13.48
CA GLU A 191 -5.53 -3.24 -13.70
C GLU A 191 -6.41 -2.92 -12.48
N GLN A 192 -6.93 -3.94 -11.80
CA GLN A 192 -7.66 -3.74 -10.53
C GLN A 192 -6.75 -3.14 -9.48
N LEU A 193 -5.53 -3.64 -9.35
CA LEU A 193 -4.53 -3.13 -8.41
C LEU A 193 -4.21 -1.66 -8.70
N LYS A 194 -4.03 -1.29 -9.97
CA LYS A 194 -3.80 0.09 -10.40
C LYS A 194 -4.90 1.04 -9.91
N ARG A 195 -6.18 0.66 -10.09
CA ARG A 195 -7.33 1.46 -9.63
C ARG A 195 -7.36 1.63 -8.11
N TRP A 196 -7.14 0.56 -7.35
CA TRP A 196 -7.15 0.62 -5.90
C TRP A 196 -5.95 1.37 -5.34
N PHE A 197 -4.80 1.22 -5.97
CA PHE A 197 -3.60 1.95 -5.62
C PHE A 197 -3.76 3.47 -5.86
N GLN A 198 -4.37 3.89 -6.96
CA GLN A 198 -4.66 5.30 -7.21
C GLN A 198 -5.59 5.89 -6.13
N ARG A 199 -6.64 5.16 -5.74
CA ARG A 199 -7.53 5.55 -4.63
C ARG A 199 -6.79 5.67 -3.30
N LEU A 200 -5.94 4.70 -2.99
CA LEU A 200 -5.08 4.73 -1.82
C LEU A 200 -4.21 6.00 -1.80
N TYR A 201 -3.59 6.32 -2.93
CA TYR A 201 -2.69 7.47 -3.04
C TYR A 201 -3.42 8.81 -2.89
N ILE A 202 -4.60 8.93 -3.50
CA ILE A 202 -5.48 10.10 -3.32
C ILE A 202 -5.91 10.22 -1.85
N GLY A 203 -6.30 9.12 -1.22
CA GLY A 203 -6.66 9.10 0.20
C GLY A 203 -5.53 9.53 1.11
N LEU A 204 -4.28 9.10 0.84
CA LEU A 204 -3.09 9.54 1.58
C LEU A 204 -2.87 11.05 1.44
N ALA A 205 -2.98 11.60 0.23
CA ALA A 205 -2.85 13.03 0.00
C ALA A 205 -3.94 13.84 0.73
N LEU A 206 -5.19 13.37 0.68
CA LEU A 206 -6.31 13.99 1.39
C LEU A 206 -6.12 13.91 2.92
N SER A 207 -5.62 12.79 3.45
CA SER A 207 -5.34 12.64 4.87
C SER A 207 -4.31 13.67 5.35
N ILE A 208 -3.22 13.85 4.60
CA ILE A 208 -2.20 14.87 4.91
C ILE A 208 -2.81 16.27 4.88
N LEU A 209 -3.58 16.59 3.85
CA LEU A 209 -4.22 17.90 3.69
C LEU A 209 -5.18 18.21 4.85
N ILE A 210 -6.06 17.25 5.20
CA ILE A 210 -7.03 17.45 6.30
C ILE A 210 -6.31 17.60 7.62
N ASN A 211 -5.30 16.79 7.91
CA ASN A 211 -4.53 16.95 9.14
C ASN A 211 -3.79 18.31 9.18
N ALA A 212 -3.21 18.76 8.08
CA ALA A 212 -2.58 20.07 8.01
C ALA A 212 -3.57 21.21 8.28
N ILE A 213 -4.77 21.15 7.69
CA ILE A 213 -5.84 22.13 7.91
C ILE A 213 -6.32 22.07 9.38
N TYR A 214 -6.49 20.87 9.93
CA TYR A 214 -6.88 20.69 11.33
C TYR A 214 -5.91 21.39 12.28
N TYR A 215 -4.59 21.13 12.16
CA TYR A 215 -3.56 21.77 12.98
C TYR A 215 -3.54 23.29 12.80
N PHE A 216 -3.77 23.77 11.58
CA PHE A 216 -3.83 25.21 11.33
C PHE A 216 -5.03 25.88 12.00
N ILE A 217 -6.20 25.24 11.96
CA ILE A 217 -7.42 25.74 12.62
C ILE A 217 -7.27 25.66 14.14
N GLU A 218 -6.79 24.54 14.68
CA GLU A 218 -6.54 24.36 16.11
C GLU A 218 -5.58 25.44 16.67
N ALA A 219 -4.53 25.76 15.94
CA ALA A 219 -3.58 26.82 16.32
C ALA A 219 -4.16 28.24 16.22
N SER A 220 -5.17 28.45 15.35
CA SER A 220 -5.74 29.76 15.06
C SER A 220 -7.06 30.07 15.79
N ALA A 221 -7.76 29.03 16.26
CA ALA A 221 -9.12 29.13 16.77
C ALA A 221 -9.20 29.04 18.30
N GLY A 222 -9.26 30.19 18.96
CA GLY A 222 -10.00 30.24 20.21
C GLY A 222 -11.49 29.99 19.93
N GLU A 223 -12.09 28.98 20.59
CA GLU A 223 -13.54 28.77 20.74
C GLU A 223 -14.38 28.28 19.54
N ARG A 224 -13.85 27.72 18.47
CA ARG A 224 -14.67 27.12 17.39
C ARG A 224 -14.76 25.59 17.47
N GLU A 225 -15.17 25.07 18.61
CA GLU A 225 -15.30 23.60 18.84
C GLU A 225 -16.14 22.88 17.77
N SER A 226 -17.26 23.48 17.33
CA SER A 226 -18.16 22.83 16.37
C SER A 226 -17.52 22.53 15.00
N ILE A 227 -16.55 23.33 14.56
CA ILE A 227 -15.84 23.11 13.29
C ILE A 227 -14.89 21.93 13.45
N LEU A 228 -14.21 21.79 14.57
CA LEU A 228 -13.28 20.71 14.84
C LEU A 228 -13.95 19.33 14.76
N TYR A 229 -15.19 19.19 15.20
CA TYR A 229 -15.91 17.91 15.10
C TYR A 229 -16.12 17.44 13.66
N TRP A 230 -16.39 18.33 12.73
CA TRP A 230 -16.51 17.96 11.30
C TRP A 230 -15.17 17.50 10.71
N PHE A 231 -14.05 18.07 11.16
CA PHE A 231 -12.74 17.59 10.79
C PHE A 231 -12.45 16.20 11.35
N TYR A 232 -12.89 15.86 12.56
CA TYR A 232 -12.81 14.51 13.09
C TYR A 232 -13.61 13.51 12.25
N VAL A 233 -14.85 13.84 11.89
CA VAL A 233 -15.66 12.99 11.00
C VAL A 233 -14.99 12.79 9.65
N ALA A 234 -14.48 13.86 9.05
CA ALA A 234 -13.78 13.79 7.78
C ALA A 234 -12.49 12.94 7.87
N SER A 235 -11.69 13.14 8.91
CA SER A 235 -10.46 12.39 9.16
C SER A 235 -10.74 10.90 9.33
N ASN A 236 -11.73 10.54 10.18
CA ASN A 236 -12.11 9.14 10.41
C ASN A 236 -12.69 8.49 9.15
N THR A 237 -13.44 9.24 8.33
CA THR A 237 -13.95 8.74 7.04
C THR A 237 -12.81 8.42 6.09
N ILE A 238 -11.80 9.29 6.02
CA ILE A 238 -10.62 9.07 5.17
C ILE A 238 -9.78 7.92 5.71
N SER A 239 -9.58 7.81 7.04
CA SER A 239 -8.88 6.68 7.64
C SER A 239 -9.52 5.35 7.28
N LEU A 240 -10.84 5.25 7.41
CA LEU A 240 -11.61 4.06 7.01
C LEU A 240 -11.47 3.73 5.52
N ALA A 241 -11.52 4.74 4.65
CA ALA A 241 -11.31 4.57 3.21
C ALA A 241 -9.89 4.10 2.88
N LEU A 242 -8.88 4.64 3.58
CA LEU A 242 -7.48 4.23 3.47
C LEU A 242 -7.27 2.79 3.90
N SER A 243 -7.72 2.41 5.08
CA SER A 243 -7.59 1.05 5.64
C SER A 243 -8.26 0.03 4.71
N THR A 244 -9.45 0.36 4.17
CA THR A 244 -10.14 -0.46 3.18
C THR A 244 -9.36 -0.59 1.88
N SER A 245 -8.76 0.52 1.40
CA SER A 245 -7.94 0.52 0.18
C SER A 245 -6.66 -0.29 0.35
N TYR A 246 -5.98 -0.19 1.50
CA TYR A 246 -4.83 -1.03 1.84
C TYR A 246 -5.21 -2.52 1.83
N LEU A 247 -6.33 -2.88 2.46
CA LEU A 247 -6.80 -4.27 2.48
C LEU A 247 -7.04 -4.82 1.07
N LYS A 248 -7.64 -4.02 0.17
CA LYS A 248 -7.85 -4.41 -1.23
C LYS A 248 -6.53 -4.55 -1.98
N VAL A 249 -5.60 -3.60 -1.80
CA VAL A 249 -4.26 -3.64 -2.41
C VAL A 249 -3.51 -4.90 -1.97
N VAL A 250 -3.48 -5.20 -0.67
CA VAL A 250 -2.83 -6.41 -0.13
C VAL A 250 -3.43 -7.67 -0.74
N ARG A 251 -4.77 -7.80 -0.76
CA ARG A 251 -5.47 -8.99 -1.28
C ARG A 251 -5.27 -9.20 -2.78
N ILE A 252 -5.37 -8.13 -3.58
CA ILE A 252 -5.21 -8.23 -5.03
C ILE A 252 -3.77 -8.58 -5.38
N SER A 253 -2.79 -7.88 -4.79
CA SER A 253 -1.37 -8.15 -5.01
C SER A 253 -0.99 -9.58 -4.61
N HIS A 254 -1.46 -10.02 -3.44
CA HIS A 254 -1.21 -11.38 -2.95
C HIS A 254 -1.74 -12.43 -3.93
N ARG A 255 -3.01 -12.29 -4.40
CA ARG A 255 -3.61 -13.24 -5.35
C ARG A 255 -2.89 -13.26 -6.69
N ALA A 256 -2.55 -12.07 -7.24
CA ALA A 256 -1.86 -11.97 -8.52
C ALA A 256 -0.47 -12.62 -8.47
N VAL A 257 0.30 -12.33 -7.41
CA VAL A 257 1.66 -12.85 -7.26
C VAL A 257 1.66 -14.36 -6.95
N LEU A 258 0.70 -14.85 -6.18
CA LEU A 258 0.56 -16.30 -5.97
C LEU A 258 0.26 -17.04 -7.27
N GLU A 259 -0.67 -16.54 -8.07
CA GLU A 259 -1.05 -17.16 -9.35
C GLU A 259 0.16 -17.23 -10.28
N GLN A 260 0.91 -16.13 -10.42
CA GLN A 260 2.14 -16.09 -11.18
C GLN A 260 3.17 -17.12 -10.66
N ALA A 261 3.35 -17.19 -9.34
CA ALA A 261 4.29 -18.15 -8.74
C ALA A 261 3.88 -19.60 -8.96
N TYR A 262 2.57 -19.91 -8.89
CA TYR A 262 2.06 -21.27 -9.15
C TYR A 262 2.24 -21.72 -10.59
N GLN A 263 2.11 -20.83 -11.56
CA GLN A 263 2.36 -21.16 -12.97
C GLN A 263 3.84 -21.48 -13.22
N LEU A 264 4.74 -20.81 -12.53
CA LEU A 264 6.17 -21.10 -12.62
C LEU A 264 6.54 -22.43 -11.96
N ILE A 265 5.81 -22.82 -10.90
CA ILE A 265 6.04 -24.11 -10.22
C ILE A 265 5.42 -25.26 -11.01
N ASN A 266 4.24 -25.04 -11.59
CA ASN A 266 3.47 -26.04 -12.35
C ASN A 266 3.16 -25.50 -13.76
N PRO A 267 4.15 -25.46 -14.67
CA PRO A 267 3.89 -24.99 -16.02
C PRO A 267 2.82 -25.85 -16.70
N PRO A 268 1.88 -25.24 -17.43
CA PRO A 268 0.91 -26.00 -18.22
C PRO A 268 1.67 -26.90 -19.20
N ARG A 269 1.29 -28.17 -19.26
CA ARG A 269 1.86 -29.18 -20.16
C ARG A 269 1.44 -28.91 -21.59
#